data_bee28020f819161c4d842c87c02eb5b1
#
_entry.id   bee28020f819161c4d842c87c02eb5b1
#
_cell.length_a   1.000
_cell.length_b   1.000
_cell.length_c   1.000
_cell.angle_alpha   90.00
_cell.angle_beta   90.00
_cell.angle_gamma   90.00
#
_symmetry.space_group_name_H-M   'P 1'
#
loop_
_entity.id
_entity.type
_entity.pdbx_description
1 polymer ?
#
loop_
_entity_poly.entity_id
_entity_poly.type
_entity_poly.pdbx_seq_one_letter_code
_entity_poly.pdbx_strand_id
1 'polypeptide(L)'
;MVPQVHQVGDQVEVIVSDNCSTDETSEVVRWAQQYISIRYHRNSTNVGSAANYFILTDELARGEFGWLLGDDDLIRENAVTSVLDAIQTNPTIDYIFVNHSYELITEREKKGDLVTGADFPKLGDLLCYETQNHVVLRWEEIVRFSRTPALFTSIVSSVFRLSRWKVESAKIKLDRDDSFRSLENTFPHLCTVARMMIGKPAVYLGYPYVILFVGGQNWFGDWPTMLFVHVLKIADLFAELAADKQLVACYRNTLFEHSAWQFRQLIFYPTPLSRDIFSLRKLVARYWNMPTFRKMCWVAIKLQLSESWIGSLERAILK
;
A
#
# COMPACT_ATOMS: atom_id res chain seq x y z
N MET A 1 8.15 17.11 4.32
CA MET A 1 8.04 17.43 2.86
C MET A 1 8.54 18.85 2.54
N VAL A 2 8.01 19.93 3.13
CA VAL A 2 8.34 21.34 2.78
C VAL A 2 9.84 21.62 2.63
N PRO A 3 10.74 21.28 3.59
CA PRO A 3 12.17 21.56 3.42
C PRO A 3 12.80 20.88 2.20
N GLN A 4 12.40 19.65 1.89
CA GLN A 4 12.96 18.90 0.76
C GLN A 4 12.50 19.47 -0.58
N VAL A 5 11.24 19.87 -0.68
CA VAL A 5 10.71 20.53 -1.89
C VAL A 5 11.40 21.88 -2.10
N HIS A 6 11.59 22.64 -1.05
CA HIS A 6 12.32 23.90 -1.13
C HIS A 6 13.77 23.72 -1.62
N GLN A 7 14.43 22.64 -1.20
CA GLN A 7 15.82 22.32 -1.60
C GLN A 7 15.95 22.02 -3.10
N VAL A 8 14.95 21.33 -3.69
CA VAL A 8 15.00 20.90 -5.10
C VAL A 8 14.30 21.89 -6.05
N GLY A 9 13.53 22.84 -5.51
CA GLY A 9 12.90 23.93 -6.27
C GLY A 9 11.99 23.42 -7.39
N ASP A 10 12.14 23.99 -8.58
CA ASP A 10 11.29 23.71 -9.74
C ASP A 10 11.44 22.32 -10.37
N GLN A 11 12.32 21.45 -9.81
CA GLN A 11 12.46 20.08 -10.27
C GLN A 11 11.24 19.20 -9.89
N VAL A 12 10.42 19.65 -8.93
CA VAL A 12 9.23 18.95 -8.49
C VAL A 12 8.02 19.88 -8.44
N GLU A 13 6.86 19.35 -8.78
CA GLU A 13 5.58 19.98 -8.48
C GLU A 13 4.92 19.26 -7.31
N VAL A 14 4.23 20.01 -6.45
CA VAL A 14 3.40 19.45 -5.38
C VAL A 14 1.94 19.70 -5.72
N ILE A 15 1.15 18.62 -5.73
CA ILE A 15 -0.28 18.68 -6.02
C ILE A 15 -1.01 18.02 -4.86
N VAL A 16 -2.01 18.69 -4.33
CA VAL A 16 -2.93 18.14 -3.35
C VAL A 16 -4.30 17.99 -3.99
N SER A 17 -4.82 16.77 -4.04
CA SER A 17 -6.17 16.47 -4.48
C SER A 17 -7.03 16.13 -3.26
N ASP A 18 -7.82 17.11 -2.83
CA ASP A 18 -8.74 17.00 -1.69
C ASP A 18 -10.07 16.38 -2.15
N ASN A 19 -10.38 15.21 -1.61
CA ASN A 19 -11.58 14.46 -1.95
C ASN A 19 -12.85 14.95 -1.19
N CYS A 20 -13.06 16.27 -1.17
CA CYS A 20 -14.18 16.92 -0.47
C CYS A 20 -14.10 16.81 1.05
N SER A 21 -12.92 17.01 1.64
CA SER A 21 -12.70 16.95 3.10
C SER A 21 -13.56 17.98 3.84
N THR A 22 -13.98 17.64 5.07
CA THR A 22 -14.80 18.48 5.94
C THR A 22 -14.05 19.01 7.16
N ASP A 23 -12.77 18.71 7.26
CA ASP A 23 -11.84 19.14 8.32
C ASP A 23 -10.99 20.34 7.88
N GLU A 24 -9.90 20.61 8.60
CA GLU A 24 -8.98 21.74 8.33
C GLU A 24 -8.03 21.52 7.16
N THR A 25 -8.22 20.50 6.30
CA THR A 25 -7.33 20.18 5.17
C THR A 25 -7.03 21.42 4.32
N SER A 26 -8.06 22.21 3.96
CA SER A 26 -7.87 23.40 3.13
C SER A 26 -7.05 24.50 3.82
N GLU A 27 -7.07 24.57 5.14
CA GLU A 27 -6.31 25.53 5.95
C GLU A 27 -4.85 25.11 6.06
N VAL A 28 -4.60 23.83 6.26
CA VAL A 28 -3.26 23.24 6.28
C VAL A 28 -2.58 23.45 4.92
N VAL A 29 -3.28 23.22 3.82
CA VAL A 29 -2.75 23.48 2.47
C VAL A 29 -2.42 24.95 2.28
N ARG A 30 -3.31 25.87 2.66
CA ARG A 30 -3.10 27.31 2.58
C ARG A 30 -1.90 27.78 3.42
N TRP A 31 -1.71 27.17 4.58
CA TRP A 31 -0.53 27.41 5.41
C TRP A 31 0.74 26.94 4.70
N ALA A 32 0.76 25.72 4.14
CA ALA A 32 1.93 25.16 3.45
C ALA A 32 2.27 25.96 2.17
N GLN A 33 1.28 26.52 1.48
CA GLN A 33 1.48 27.38 0.30
C GLN A 33 2.26 28.67 0.60
N GLN A 34 2.42 29.07 1.86
CA GLN A 34 3.29 30.20 2.24
C GLN A 34 4.79 29.86 2.10
N TYR A 35 5.14 28.58 2.03
CA TYR A 35 6.53 28.11 2.03
C TYR A 35 6.94 27.44 0.71
N ILE A 36 6.01 26.77 0.04
CA ILE A 36 6.26 26.07 -1.23
C ILE A 36 5.08 26.25 -2.19
N SER A 37 5.36 26.13 -3.49
CA SER A 37 4.29 26.10 -4.49
C SER A 37 3.50 24.81 -4.39
N ILE A 38 2.19 24.89 -4.08
CA ILE A 38 1.25 23.75 -4.06
C ILE A 38 0.09 24.06 -4.99
N ARG A 39 -0.18 23.18 -5.93
CA ARG A 39 -1.39 23.21 -6.71
C ARG A 39 -2.47 22.43 -5.97
N TYR A 40 -3.46 23.14 -5.45
CA TYR A 40 -4.57 22.58 -4.70
C TYR A 40 -5.80 22.40 -5.60
N HIS A 41 -6.32 21.20 -5.62
CA HIS A 41 -7.58 20.83 -6.26
C HIS A 41 -8.51 20.22 -5.22
N ARG A 42 -9.77 20.64 -5.20
CA ARG A 42 -10.80 20.06 -4.33
C ARG A 42 -11.97 19.57 -5.16
N ASN A 43 -12.30 18.31 -4.99
CA ASN A 43 -13.49 17.72 -5.60
C ASN A 43 -14.77 18.33 -5.02
N SER A 44 -15.79 18.50 -5.85
CA SER A 44 -17.10 19.02 -5.40
C SER A 44 -17.85 18.03 -4.52
N THR A 45 -17.56 16.74 -4.64
CA THR A 45 -18.11 15.65 -3.85
C THR A 45 -17.01 14.61 -3.57
N ASN A 46 -17.20 13.78 -2.55
CA ASN A 46 -16.34 12.63 -2.34
C ASN A 46 -16.56 11.60 -3.47
N VAL A 47 -15.54 11.42 -4.31
CA VAL A 47 -15.58 10.51 -5.47
C VAL A 47 -14.99 9.13 -5.16
N GLY A 48 -14.54 8.89 -3.93
CA GLY A 48 -13.80 7.72 -3.50
C GLY A 48 -12.30 7.82 -3.74
N SER A 49 -11.50 7.08 -2.97
CA SER A 49 -10.04 7.16 -3.02
C SER A 49 -9.48 6.78 -4.39
N ALA A 50 -9.97 5.69 -4.98
CA ALA A 50 -9.51 5.21 -6.28
C ALA A 50 -9.70 6.25 -7.40
N ALA A 51 -10.87 6.88 -7.48
CA ALA A 51 -11.13 7.93 -8.47
C ALA A 51 -10.28 9.18 -8.21
N ASN A 52 -10.09 9.56 -6.93
CA ASN A 52 -9.25 10.69 -6.56
C ASN A 52 -7.77 10.49 -6.97
N TYR A 53 -7.24 9.27 -6.88
CA TYR A 53 -5.90 8.96 -7.39
C TYR A 53 -5.78 9.20 -8.90
N PHE A 54 -6.78 8.80 -9.67
CA PHE A 54 -6.75 8.98 -11.12
C PHE A 54 -6.95 10.46 -11.51
N ILE A 55 -7.80 11.21 -10.81
CA ILE A 55 -7.87 12.68 -11.00
C ILE A 55 -6.48 13.29 -10.77
N LEU A 56 -5.81 12.90 -9.67
CA LEU A 56 -4.48 13.42 -9.34
C LEU A 56 -3.45 13.09 -10.43
N THR A 57 -3.38 11.83 -10.87
CA THR A 57 -2.35 11.37 -11.79
C THR A 57 -2.64 11.62 -13.26
N ASP A 58 -3.89 11.50 -13.68
CA ASP A 58 -4.25 11.53 -15.10
C ASP A 58 -4.62 12.92 -15.57
N GLU A 59 -5.27 13.74 -14.70
CA GLU A 59 -5.76 15.05 -15.04
C GLU A 59 -4.86 16.18 -14.51
N LEU A 60 -4.39 16.05 -13.26
CA LEU A 60 -3.68 17.15 -12.60
C LEU A 60 -2.16 17.10 -12.80
N ALA A 61 -1.54 15.92 -12.70
CA ALA A 61 -0.09 15.80 -12.74
C ALA A 61 0.50 16.09 -14.13
N ARG A 62 1.59 16.90 -14.15
CA ARG A 62 2.28 17.39 -15.36
C ARG A 62 3.75 16.98 -15.44
N GLY A 63 4.34 16.50 -14.34
CA GLY A 63 5.72 16.04 -14.28
C GLY A 63 5.98 14.84 -15.19
N GLU A 64 7.23 14.47 -15.34
CA GLU A 64 7.63 13.27 -16.08
C GLU A 64 7.32 12.01 -15.26
N PHE A 65 7.54 12.07 -13.94
CA PHE A 65 7.23 11.02 -12.98
C PHE A 65 6.19 11.50 -11.96
N GLY A 66 5.40 10.58 -11.45
CA GLY A 66 4.48 10.79 -10.33
C GLY A 66 4.88 9.94 -9.13
N TRP A 67 4.80 10.51 -7.94
CA TRP A 67 4.91 9.81 -6.66
C TRP A 67 3.66 10.10 -5.84
N LEU A 68 2.86 9.08 -5.58
CA LEU A 68 1.64 9.18 -4.77
C LEU A 68 1.99 8.98 -3.30
N LEU A 69 1.58 9.92 -2.47
CA LEU A 69 1.78 9.89 -1.01
C LEU A 69 0.42 10.07 -0.32
N GLY A 70 0.22 9.38 0.81
CA GLY A 70 -0.90 9.62 1.72
C GLY A 70 -0.69 10.93 2.49
N ASP A 71 -1.78 11.54 2.93
CA ASP A 71 -1.77 12.72 3.79
C ASP A 71 -1.48 12.37 5.26
N ASP A 72 -1.61 11.09 5.60
CA ASP A 72 -1.30 10.51 6.91
C ASP A 72 0.12 9.92 7.00
N ASP A 73 0.94 10.01 5.92
CA ASP A 73 2.27 9.45 5.87
C ASP A 73 3.38 10.51 5.99
N LEU A 74 4.58 10.08 6.41
CA LEU A 74 5.74 10.94 6.48
C LEU A 74 6.84 10.49 5.52
N ILE A 75 7.57 11.45 4.93
CA ILE A 75 8.80 11.17 4.18
C ILE A 75 10.02 11.53 5.02
N ARG A 76 11.00 10.62 5.03
CA ARG A 76 12.29 10.84 5.72
C ARG A 76 13.16 11.84 4.96
N GLU A 77 14.19 12.32 5.64
CA GLU A 77 15.19 13.18 5.01
C GLU A 77 15.77 12.56 3.74
N ASN A 78 16.07 13.40 2.76
CA ASN A 78 16.61 13.04 1.45
C ASN A 78 15.69 12.12 0.58
N ALA A 79 14.43 11.90 0.95
CA ALA A 79 13.53 11.07 0.16
C ALA A 79 13.35 11.63 -1.26
N VAL A 80 13.06 12.92 -1.38
CA VAL A 80 12.83 13.58 -2.69
C VAL A 80 14.11 13.57 -3.53
N THR A 81 15.24 13.94 -2.95
CA THR A 81 16.54 13.96 -3.67
C THR A 81 16.94 12.57 -4.13
N SER A 82 16.75 11.53 -3.29
CA SER A 82 17.08 10.15 -3.66
C SER A 82 16.22 9.62 -4.81
N VAL A 83 14.94 10.01 -4.88
CA VAL A 83 14.08 9.68 -6.01
C VAL A 83 14.54 10.41 -7.27
N LEU A 84 14.87 11.70 -7.18
CA LEU A 84 15.40 12.46 -8.33
C LEU A 84 16.73 11.89 -8.83
N ASP A 85 17.66 11.55 -7.93
CA ASP A 85 18.92 10.91 -8.29
C ASP A 85 18.69 9.56 -8.99
N ALA A 86 17.74 8.77 -8.51
CA ALA A 86 17.39 7.48 -9.13
C ALA A 86 16.84 7.68 -10.55
N ILE A 87 16.00 8.70 -10.79
CA ILE A 87 15.49 9.06 -12.13
C ILE A 87 16.63 9.48 -13.04
N GLN A 88 17.50 10.39 -12.57
CA GLN A 88 18.62 10.93 -13.37
C GLN A 88 19.64 9.84 -13.74
N THR A 89 19.94 8.95 -12.79
CA THR A 89 20.89 7.85 -12.99
C THR A 89 20.34 6.75 -13.90
N ASN A 90 19.02 6.61 -13.98
CA ASN A 90 18.34 5.57 -14.75
C ASN A 90 17.29 6.18 -15.72
N PRO A 91 17.68 6.94 -16.74
CA PRO A 91 16.75 7.74 -17.56
C PRO A 91 15.74 6.91 -18.37
N THR A 92 16.03 5.64 -18.60
CA THR A 92 15.15 4.72 -19.36
C THR A 92 14.17 3.94 -18.50
N ILE A 93 14.23 4.12 -17.17
CA ILE A 93 13.37 3.38 -16.26
C ILE A 93 11.96 4.00 -16.24
N ASP A 94 10.94 3.16 -16.11
CA ASP A 94 9.55 3.61 -16.02
C ASP A 94 9.00 3.54 -14.58
N TYR A 95 9.73 2.91 -13.64
CA TYR A 95 9.26 2.69 -12.29
C TYR A 95 10.39 2.61 -11.26
N ILE A 96 10.15 3.22 -10.11
CA ILE A 96 11.01 3.13 -8.92
C ILE A 96 10.15 2.66 -7.76
N PHE A 97 10.58 1.58 -7.11
CA PHE A 97 10.00 1.12 -5.86
C PHE A 97 10.73 1.79 -4.69
N VAL A 98 10.01 2.47 -3.83
CA VAL A 98 10.54 3.11 -2.62
C VAL A 98 10.16 2.27 -1.41
N ASN A 99 11.15 1.75 -0.69
CA ASN A 99 10.90 1.02 0.55
C ASN A 99 10.33 1.94 1.62
N HIS A 100 9.56 1.38 2.56
CA HIS A 100 9.00 2.13 3.69
C HIS A 100 9.05 1.31 4.98
N SER A 101 8.86 2.00 6.10
CA SER A 101 8.64 1.39 7.40
C SER A 101 7.20 1.60 7.85
N TYR A 102 6.73 0.73 8.72
CA TYR A 102 5.42 0.86 9.38
C TYR A 102 5.59 1.44 10.78
N GLU A 103 4.63 2.25 11.19
CA GLU A 103 4.50 2.75 12.55
C GLU A 103 3.03 2.64 12.99
N LEU A 104 2.81 2.18 14.22
CA LEU A 104 1.46 2.15 14.77
C LEU A 104 1.06 3.54 15.29
N ILE A 105 -0.09 4.04 14.89
CA ILE A 105 -0.64 5.28 15.41
C ILE A 105 -0.93 5.09 16.91
N THR A 106 -0.28 5.90 17.74
CA THR A 106 -0.47 5.93 19.18
C THR A 106 -1.79 6.62 19.55
N GLU A 107 -2.27 6.44 20.79
CA GLU A 107 -3.44 7.17 21.29
C GLU A 107 -3.22 8.69 21.34
N ARG A 108 -1.97 9.14 21.46
CA ARG A 108 -1.61 10.55 21.40
C ARG A 108 -1.81 11.11 20.00
N GLU A 109 -1.34 10.42 19.00
CA GLU A 109 -1.47 10.79 17.58
C GLU A 109 -2.92 10.74 17.13
N LYS A 110 -3.70 9.77 17.59
CA LYS A 110 -5.17 9.70 17.37
C LYS A 110 -5.92 10.92 17.89
N LYS A 111 -5.39 11.60 18.91
CA LYS A 111 -5.97 12.83 19.46
C LYS A 111 -5.56 14.10 18.69
N GLY A 112 -4.78 13.97 17.62
CA GLY A 112 -4.34 15.09 16.78
C GLY A 112 -3.16 15.87 17.33
N ASP A 113 -2.40 15.30 18.27
CA ASP A 113 -1.14 15.88 18.71
C ASP A 113 -0.13 15.83 17.55
N LEU A 114 0.43 16.98 17.16
CA LEU A 114 1.39 17.07 16.08
C LEU A 114 2.63 16.22 16.37
N VAL A 115 2.97 15.34 15.44
CA VAL A 115 4.27 14.66 15.42
C VAL A 115 5.30 15.66 14.95
N THR A 116 6.20 16.07 15.85
CA THR A 116 7.30 16.99 15.49
C THR A 116 8.50 16.22 14.95
N GLY A 117 9.38 16.87 14.21
CA GLY A 117 10.60 16.24 13.67
C GLY A 117 11.52 15.61 14.73
N ALA A 118 11.40 16.01 16.01
CA ALA A 118 12.11 15.39 17.13
C ALA A 118 11.54 14.02 17.52
N ASP A 119 10.28 13.76 17.15
CA ASP A 119 9.54 12.54 17.46
C ASP A 119 9.57 11.54 16.27
N PHE A 120 10.45 11.74 15.27
CA PHE A 120 10.58 10.79 14.16
C PHE A 120 10.87 9.40 14.70
N PRO A 121 10.01 8.41 14.46
CA PRO A 121 10.24 7.08 14.97
C PRO A 121 11.55 6.51 14.43
N LYS A 122 12.28 5.80 15.27
CA LYS A 122 13.39 4.93 14.83
C LYS A 122 12.84 4.01 13.73
N LEU A 123 13.72 3.41 12.93
CA LEU A 123 13.31 2.45 11.91
C LEU A 123 12.35 1.42 12.55
N GLY A 124 11.06 1.54 12.23
CA GLY A 124 10.02 0.58 12.60
C GLY A 124 10.12 -0.69 11.77
N ASP A 125 9.06 -1.51 11.76
CA ASP A 125 9.00 -2.71 10.93
C ASP A 125 9.09 -2.33 9.45
N LEU A 126 10.06 -2.93 8.74
CA LEU A 126 10.29 -2.67 7.33
C LEU A 126 9.33 -3.46 6.43
N LEU A 127 8.84 -2.83 5.38
CA LEU A 127 8.13 -3.53 4.32
C LEU A 127 9.05 -4.55 3.63
N CYS A 128 10.24 -4.11 3.26
CA CYS A 128 11.28 -4.95 2.68
C CYS A 128 12.50 -5.00 3.61
N TYR A 129 13.03 -6.20 3.82
CA TYR A 129 14.24 -6.41 4.64
C TYR A 129 15.53 -6.09 3.86
N GLU A 130 15.47 -6.03 2.53
CA GLU A 130 16.58 -5.57 1.69
C GLU A 130 16.68 -4.04 1.79
N THR A 131 17.82 -3.54 2.25
CA THR A 131 18.05 -2.10 2.47
C THR A 131 19.00 -1.46 1.47
N GLN A 132 19.62 -2.25 0.60
CA GLN A 132 20.47 -1.75 -0.48
C GLN A 132 19.62 -1.41 -1.72
N ASN A 133 20.10 -0.44 -2.50
CA ASN A 133 19.47 -0.09 -3.75
C ASN A 133 19.83 -1.11 -4.85
N HIS A 134 18.86 -1.44 -5.70
CA HIS A 134 19.03 -2.37 -6.80
C HIS A 134 18.39 -1.87 -8.08
N VAL A 135 18.95 -2.27 -9.21
CA VAL A 135 18.23 -2.31 -10.48
C VAL A 135 17.84 -3.76 -10.72
N VAL A 136 16.54 -4.07 -10.62
CA VAL A 136 16.02 -5.39 -10.92
C VAL A 136 15.69 -5.51 -12.40
N LEU A 137 15.93 -6.67 -13.00
CA LEU A 137 15.65 -6.90 -14.42
C LEU A 137 14.16 -7.03 -14.71
N ARG A 138 13.39 -7.45 -13.72
CA ARG A 138 11.94 -7.56 -13.77
C ARG A 138 11.35 -7.01 -12.48
N TRP A 139 10.39 -6.10 -12.60
CA TRP A 139 9.74 -5.45 -11.48
C TRP A 139 9.22 -6.43 -10.41
N GLU A 140 8.63 -7.54 -10.84
CA GLU A 140 8.09 -8.56 -9.95
C GLU A 140 9.16 -9.29 -9.11
N GLU A 141 10.44 -9.14 -9.40
CA GLU A 141 11.54 -9.70 -8.59
C GLU A 141 11.64 -9.04 -7.21
N ILE A 142 11.07 -7.84 -7.04
CA ILE A 142 11.00 -7.15 -5.75
C ILE A 142 10.28 -8.00 -4.68
N VAL A 143 9.42 -8.93 -5.09
CA VAL A 143 8.76 -9.87 -4.17
C VAL A 143 9.75 -10.65 -3.28
N ARG A 144 10.99 -10.81 -3.73
CA ARG A 144 12.05 -11.51 -2.98
C ARG A 144 12.60 -10.70 -1.81
N PHE A 145 12.37 -9.39 -1.80
CA PHE A 145 12.89 -8.48 -0.78
C PHE A 145 11.95 -8.30 0.41
N SER A 146 10.74 -8.85 0.35
CA SER A 146 9.72 -8.68 1.38
C SER A 146 9.28 -10.01 1.98
N ARG A 147 8.84 -9.92 3.24
CA ARG A 147 8.16 -11.02 3.95
C ARG A 147 6.68 -10.74 4.16
N THR A 148 6.18 -9.65 3.63
CA THR A 148 4.76 -9.30 3.74
C THR A 148 4.03 -9.46 2.42
N PRO A 149 2.81 -10.02 2.43
CA PRO A 149 1.97 -10.08 1.24
C PRO A 149 1.45 -8.69 0.81
N ALA A 150 1.59 -7.69 1.68
CA ALA A 150 1.21 -6.30 1.41
C ALA A 150 2.19 -5.55 0.50
N LEU A 151 3.29 -6.18 0.07
CA LEU A 151 4.40 -5.54 -0.65
C LEU A 151 3.96 -4.54 -1.73
N PHE A 152 3.06 -4.95 -2.61
CA PHE A 152 2.63 -4.11 -3.73
C PHE A 152 1.34 -3.33 -3.47
N THR A 153 0.75 -3.45 -2.28
CA THR A 153 -0.50 -2.76 -1.96
C THR A 153 -0.30 -1.32 -1.48
N SER A 154 0.92 -0.97 -1.08
CA SER A 154 1.27 0.37 -0.61
C SER A 154 1.50 1.31 -1.78
N ILE A 155 0.60 2.26 -1.95
CA ILE A 155 0.67 3.27 -3.02
C ILE A 155 1.91 4.16 -2.87
N VAL A 156 2.32 4.45 -1.64
CA VAL A 156 3.46 5.32 -1.31
C VAL A 156 4.82 4.77 -1.77
N SER A 157 4.88 3.47 -2.04
CA SER A 157 6.08 2.82 -2.59
C SER A 157 6.26 3.01 -4.10
N SER A 158 5.33 3.68 -4.77
CA SER A 158 5.26 3.72 -6.23
C SER A 158 5.63 5.09 -6.79
N VAL A 159 6.79 5.17 -7.46
CA VAL A 159 7.16 6.30 -8.34
C VAL A 159 7.15 5.78 -9.76
N PHE A 160 6.41 6.39 -10.65
CA PHE A 160 6.14 5.88 -11.98
C PHE A 160 6.18 6.97 -13.06
N ARG A 161 6.59 6.60 -14.27
CA ARG A 161 6.55 7.49 -15.42
C ARG A 161 5.11 7.78 -15.83
N LEU A 162 4.67 9.05 -15.72
CA LEU A 162 3.28 9.46 -15.94
C LEU A 162 2.75 9.12 -17.34
N SER A 163 3.58 9.24 -18.37
CA SER A 163 3.14 8.90 -19.73
C SER A 163 2.79 7.41 -19.89
N ARG A 164 3.48 6.52 -19.16
CA ARG A 164 3.17 5.08 -19.15
C ARG A 164 1.98 4.76 -18.27
N TRP A 165 1.93 5.40 -17.11
CA TRP A 165 0.81 5.28 -16.19
C TRP A 165 -0.52 5.60 -16.88
N LYS A 166 -0.65 6.76 -17.54
CA LYS A 166 -1.88 7.23 -18.20
C LYS A 166 -2.41 6.26 -19.28
N VAL A 167 -1.53 5.53 -19.95
CA VAL A 167 -1.92 4.49 -20.92
C VAL A 167 -2.60 3.30 -20.24
N GLU A 168 -2.11 2.89 -19.08
CA GLU A 168 -2.62 1.71 -18.40
C GLU A 168 -3.78 2.04 -17.45
N SER A 169 -3.76 3.20 -16.79
CA SER A 169 -4.86 3.68 -15.95
C SER A 169 -6.16 3.85 -16.73
N ALA A 170 -6.08 4.32 -17.98
CA ALA A 170 -7.24 4.47 -18.87
C ALA A 170 -7.99 3.14 -19.15
N LYS A 171 -7.36 1.99 -18.89
CA LYS A 171 -7.96 0.66 -19.06
C LYS A 171 -8.67 0.18 -17.78
N ILE A 172 -8.46 0.85 -16.65
CA ILE A 172 -9.08 0.51 -15.37
C ILE A 172 -10.48 1.10 -15.32
N LYS A 173 -11.45 0.25 -15.06
CA LYS A 173 -12.83 0.68 -14.87
C LYS A 173 -13.16 0.67 -13.39
N LEU A 174 -13.41 1.84 -12.84
CA LEU A 174 -13.86 1.99 -11.46
C LEU A 174 -15.39 1.99 -11.40
N ASP A 175 -15.91 1.30 -10.40
CA ASP A 175 -17.29 1.39 -9.98
C ASP A 175 -17.36 2.24 -8.70
N ARG A 176 -18.04 3.40 -8.76
CA ARG A 176 -18.11 4.33 -7.62
C ARG A 176 -18.85 3.76 -6.42
N ASP A 177 -19.74 2.82 -6.65
CA ASP A 177 -20.56 2.20 -5.60
C ASP A 177 -19.94 0.92 -5.03
N ASP A 178 -18.77 0.51 -5.55
CA ASP A 178 -18.11 -0.77 -5.26
C ASP A 178 -16.82 -0.61 -4.44
N SER A 179 -16.85 0.15 -3.36
CA SER A 179 -15.68 0.30 -2.46
C SER A 179 -15.24 -1.06 -1.90
N PHE A 180 -13.99 -1.44 -2.17
CA PHE A 180 -13.33 -2.66 -1.69
C PHE A 180 -13.95 -4.00 -2.15
N ARG A 181 -14.88 -4.03 -3.12
CA ARG A 181 -15.51 -5.26 -3.62
C ARG A 181 -14.77 -5.86 -4.81
N SER A 182 -14.09 -5.03 -5.61
CA SER A 182 -13.27 -5.47 -6.73
C SER A 182 -11.79 -5.19 -6.51
N LEU A 183 -10.91 -5.86 -7.26
CA LEU A 183 -9.48 -5.62 -7.21
C LEU A 183 -9.14 -4.20 -7.69
N GLU A 184 -9.78 -3.78 -8.77
CA GLU A 184 -9.59 -2.47 -9.39
C GLU A 184 -10.00 -1.32 -8.46
N ASN A 185 -11.08 -1.47 -7.71
CA ASN A 185 -11.52 -0.45 -6.75
C ASN A 185 -10.71 -0.47 -5.45
N THR A 186 -10.09 -1.62 -5.11
CA THR A 186 -9.29 -1.74 -3.89
C THR A 186 -7.85 -1.29 -4.11
N PHE A 187 -7.22 -1.76 -5.21
CA PHE A 187 -5.82 -1.50 -5.54
C PHE A 187 -5.66 -1.04 -6.99
N PRO A 188 -6.31 0.09 -7.40
CA PRO A 188 -6.26 0.57 -8.78
C PRO A 188 -4.84 0.90 -9.24
N HIS A 189 -4.02 1.46 -8.34
CA HIS A 189 -2.62 1.77 -8.59
C HIS A 189 -1.82 0.50 -8.91
N LEU A 190 -2.06 -0.60 -8.18
CA LEU A 190 -1.34 -1.85 -8.42
C LEU A 190 -1.77 -2.51 -9.74
N CYS A 191 -3.06 -2.46 -10.08
CA CYS A 191 -3.55 -2.94 -11.36
C CYS A 191 -2.89 -2.18 -12.53
N THR A 192 -2.73 -0.87 -12.38
CA THR A 192 -2.04 -0.01 -13.36
C THR A 192 -0.56 -0.35 -13.45
N VAL A 193 0.15 -0.38 -12.30
CA VAL A 193 1.59 -0.69 -12.26
C VAL A 193 1.89 -2.10 -12.77
N ALA A 194 1.10 -3.11 -12.40
CA ALA A 194 1.32 -4.48 -12.88
C ALA A 194 1.24 -4.56 -14.41
N ARG A 195 0.22 -3.95 -15.03
CA ARG A 195 0.08 -3.88 -16.48
C ARG A 195 1.23 -3.14 -17.14
N MET A 196 1.73 -2.09 -16.47
CA MET A 196 2.85 -1.28 -16.96
C MET A 196 4.18 -2.02 -16.85
N MET A 197 4.41 -2.80 -15.77
CA MET A 197 5.76 -3.19 -15.33
C MET A 197 6.07 -4.68 -15.38
N ILE A 198 5.11 -5.60 -15.44
CA ILE A 198 5.43 -7.04 -15.50
C ILE A 198 6.44 -7.32 -16.60
N GLY A 199 7.53 -8.00 -16.25
CA GLY A 199 8.63 -8.36 -17.15
C GLY A 199 9.59 -7.22 -17.50
N LYS A 200 9.44 -6.03 -16.93
CA LYS A 200 10.29 -4.86 -17.21
C LYS A 200 11.21 -4.50 -16.06
N PRO A 201 12.36 -3.85 -16.36
CA PRO A 201 13.29 -3.44 -15.32
C PRO A 201 12.70 -2.30 -14.44
N ALA A 202 13.09 -2.32 -13.16
CA ALA A 202 12.72 -1.30 -12.18
C ALA A 202 13.91 -0.95 -11.28
N VAL A 203 13.90 0.25 -10.72
CA VAL A 203 14.79 0.63 -9.63
C VAL A 203 14.10 0.32 -8.31
N TYR A 204 14.85 -0.22 -7.38
CA TYR A 204 14.46 -0.44 -6.00
C TYR A 204 15.34 0.42 -5.08
N LEU A 205 14.71 1.32 -4.33
CA LEU A 205 15.35 2.11 -3.28
C LEU A 205 15.12 1.42 -1.93
N GLY A 206 16.20 0.81 -1.40
CA GLY A 206 16.11 -0.06 -0.23
C GLY A 206 15.98 0.68 1.10
N TYR A 207 16.51 1.91 1.22
CA TYR A 207 16.30 2.71 2.41
C TYR A 207 14.81 3.07 2.56
N PRO A 208 14.20 2.92 3.77
CA PRO A 208 12.78 3.18 3.97
C PRO A 208 12.49 4.69 4.03
N TYR A 209 12.39 5.31 2.87
CA TYR A 209 12.20 6.76 2.76
C TYR A 209 10.81 7.25 3.19
N VAL A 210 9.84 6.35 3.34
CA VAL A 210 8.49 6.67 3.81
C VAL A 210 8.24 5.99 5.16
N ILE A 211 7.50 6.64 6.03
CA ILE A 211 6.93 6.09 7.25
C ILE A 211 5.43 6.01 7.02
N LEU A 212 4.90 4.80 6.94
CA LEU A 212 3.48 4.54 6.75
C LEU A 212 2.84 4.31 8.11
N PHE A 213 1.92 5.18 8.49
CA PHE A 213 1.16 5.03 9.72
C PHE A 213 0.00 4.05 9.53
N VAL A 214 -0.14 3.12 10.47
CA VAL A 214 -1.19 2.09 10.43
C VAL A 214 -2.04 2.10 11.69
N GLY A 215 -3.30 1.72 11.55
CA GLY A 215 -4.25 1.58 12.68
C GLY A 215 -5.24 2.74 12.83
N GLY A 216 -5.09 3.84 12.08
CA GLY A 216 -6.03 4.96 12.04
C GLY A 216 -7.10 4.86 10.94
N GLN A 217 -6.89 3.99 9.95
CA GLN A 217 -7.73 3.89 8.76
C GLN A 217 -9.07 3.21 9.07
N ASN A 218 -10.18 3.79 8.60
CA ASN A 218 -11.53 3.25 8.79
C ASN A 218 -11.71 1.84 8.16
N TRP A 219 -10.94 1.50 7.14
CA TRP A 219 -10.98 0.21 6.45
C TRP A 219 -10.08 -0.87 7.07
N PHE A 220 -9.31 -0.54 8.11
CA PHE A 220 -8.32 -1.47 8.68
C PHE A 220 -8.94 -2.78 9.18
N GLY A 221 -10.19 -2.73 9.68
CA GLY A 221 -10.96 -3.93 10.05
C GLY A 221 -11.23 -4.90 8.90
N ASP A 222 -11.27 -4.42 7.65
CA ASP A 222 -11.48 -5.21 6.45
C ASP A 222 -10.18 -5.74 5.82
N TRP A 223 -9.02 -5.38 6.38
CA TRP A 223 -7.72 -5.81 5.89
C TRP A 223 -7.58 -7.33 5.71
N PRO A 224 -8.06 -8.20 6.62
CA PRO A 224 -8.07 -9.64 6.41
C PRO A 224 -8.84 -10.06 5.15
N THR A 225 -9.95 -9.39 4.84
CA THR A 225 -10.72 -9.63 3.62
C THR A 225 -9.94 -9.22 2.37
N MET A 226 -9.31 -8.05 2.40
CA MET A 226 -8.47 -7.57 1.30
C MET A 226 -7.31 -8.52 1.01
N LEU A 227 -6.64 -9.05 2.03
CA LEU A 227 -5.58 -10.02 1.87
C LEU A 227 -6.05 -11.31 1.18
N PHE A 228 -7.11 -11.92 1.64
CA PHE A 228 -7.54 -13.25 1.17
C PHE A 228 -8.46 -13.21 -0.04
N VAL A 229 -8.95 -12.05 -0.43
CA VAL A 229 -9.73 -11.87 -1.67
C VAL A 229 -8.90 -11.16 -2.72
N HIS A 230 -8.38 -9.96 -2.43
CA HIS A 230 -7.75 -9.12 -3.46
C HIS A 230 -6.27 -9.40 -3.66
N VAL A 231 -5.48 -9.62 -2.58
CA VAL A 231 -4.05 -9.95 -2.75
C VAL A 231 -3.86 -11.30 -3.48
N LEU A 232 -4.77 -12.25 -3.31
CA LEU A 232 -4.75 -13.48 -4.13
C LEU A 232 -5.12 -13.21 -5.59
N LYS A 233 -6.05 -12.29 -5.87
CA LYS A 233 -6.36 -11.85 -7.24
C LYS A 233 -5.19 -11.10 -7.89
N ILE A 234 -4.35 -10.41 -7.12
CA ILE A 234 -3.10 -9.82 -7.62
C ILE A 234 -2.17 -10.91 -8.18
N ALA A 235 -2.01 -12.01 -7.43
CA ALA A 235 -1.21 -13.13 -7.93
C ALA A 235 -1.80 -13.77 -9.21
N ASP A 236 -3.12 -13.72 -9.37
CA ASP A 236 -3.78 -14.16 -10.60
C ASP A 236 -3.52 -13.17 -11.75
N LEU A 237 -3.66 -11.88 -11.49
CA LEU A 237 -3.32 -10.82 -12.45
C LEU A 237 -1.86 -10.93 -12.93
N PHE A 238 -0.91 -11.18 -12.02
CA PHE A 238 0.49 -11.39 -12.40
C PHE A 238 0.64 -12.59 -13.32
N ALA A 239 -0.06 -13.69 -13.05
CA ALA A 239 -0.03 -14.88 -13.91
C ALA A 239 -0.67 -14.62 -15.28
N GLU A 240 -1.75 -13.85 -15.35
CA GLU A 240 -2.41 -13.42 -16.59
C GLU A 240 -1.51 -12.51 -17.43
N LEU A 241 -0.72 -11.65 -16.79
CA LEU A 241 0.25 -10.77 -17.43
C LEU A 241 1.59 -11.47 -17.75
N ALA A 242 1.62 -12.80 -17.64
CA ALA A 242 2.79 -13.63 -17.93
C ALA A 242 4.02 -13.38 -17.04
N ALA A 243 3.82 -12.96 -15.78
CA ALA A 243 4.88 -12.93 -14.80
C ALA A 243 5.51 -14.31 -14.58
N ASP A 244 6.75 -14.33 -14.14
CA ASP A 244 7.47 -15.57 -13.84
C ASP A 244 6.70 -16.44 -12.83
N LYS A 245 6.46 -17.70 -13.19
CA LYS A 245 5.66 -18.63 -12.39
C LYS A 245 6.24 -18.86 -10.98
N GLN A 246 7.55 -18.83 -10.83
CA GLN A 246 8.21 -19.00 -9.54
C GLN A 246 8.00 -17.77 -8.65
N LEU A 247 8.03 -16.56 -9.23
CA LEU A 247 7.75 -15.32 -8.50
C LEU A 247 6.28 -15.22 -8.08
N VAL A 248 5.35 -15.63 -8.95
CA VAL A 248 3.92 -15.74 -8.59
C VAL A 248 3.70 -16.74 -7.46
N ALA A 249 4.37 -17.88 -7.51
CA ALA A 249 4.32 -18.88 -6.43
C ALA A 249 4.94 -18.35 -5.13
N CYS A 250 6.07 -17.64 -5.23
CA CYS A 250 6.71 -16.97 -4.09
C CYS A 250 5.74 -15.98 -3.43
N TYR A 251 5.09 -15.11 -4.19
CA TYR A 251 4.12 -14.14 -3.69
C TYR A 251 2.94 -14.81 -2.96
N ARG A 252 2.37 -15.89 -3.52
CA ARG A 252 1.30 -16.66 -2.85
C ARG A 252 1.78 -17.35 -1.56
N ASN A 253 2.97 -17.92 -1.57
CA ASN A 253 3.54 -18.57 -0.39
C ASN A 253 3.79 -17.55 0.73
N THR A 254 4.33 -16.38 0.42
CA THR A 254 4.54 -15.29 1.39
C THR A 254 3.23 -14.91 2.07
N LEU A 255 2.12 -14.82 1.33
CA LEU A 255 0.81 -14.58 1.93
C LEU A 255 0.46 -15.65 2.97
N PHE A 256 0.56 -16.92 2.61
CA PHE A 256 0.14 -18.00 3.52
C PHE A 256 1.10 -18.21 4.69
N GLU A 257 2.38 -17.92 4.52
CA GLU A 257 3.38 -18.04 5.59
C GLU A 257 3.22 -16.99 6.69
N HIS A 258 2.76 -15.80 6.34
CA HIS A 258 2.77 -14.65 7.25
C HIS A 258 1.39 -14.12 7.65
N SER A 259 0.28 -14.74 7.22
CA SER A 259 -1.08 -14.21 7.43
C SER A 259 -2.00 -15.11 8.26
N ALA A 260 -1.46 -15.99 9.09
CA ALA A 260 -2.29 -16.90 9.90
C ALA A 260 -3.20 -16.16 10.89
N TRP A 261 -2.74 -15.04 11.46
CA TRP A 261 -3.53 -14.22 12.36
C TRP A 261 -4.67 -13.52 11.62
N GLN A 262 -4.40 -12.94 10.46
CA GLN A 262 -5.42 -12.29 9.61
C GLN A 262 -6.43 -13.32 9.08
N PHE A 263 -5.97 -14.53 8.75
CA PHE A 263 -6.87 -15.63 8.35
C PHE A 263 -7.80 -16.04 9.49
N ARG A 264 -7.27 -16.12 10.72
CA ARG A 264 -8.08 -16.34 11.92
C ARG A 264 -9.16 -15.26 12.07
N GLN A 265 -8.77 -13.97 11.94
CA GLN A 265 -9.73 -12.86 12.01
C GLN A 265 -10.84 -13.01 10.96
N LEU A 266 -10.46 -13.29 9.73
CA LEU A 266 -11.41 -13.46 8.63
C LEU A 266 -12.44 -14.58 8.88
N ILE A 267 -12.01 -15.70 9.48
CA ILE A 267 -12.89 -16.88 9.70
C ILE A 267 -13.76 -16.73 10.93
N PHE A 268 -13.21 -16.25 12.03
CA PHE A 268 -13.90 -16.27 13.33
C PHE A 268 -14.55 -14.92 13.68
N TYR A 269 -14.12 -13.83 13.03
CA TYR A 269 -14.62 -12.47 13.27
C TYR A 269 -14.94 -11.73 11.94
N PRO A 270 -15.84 -12.31 11.11
CA PRO A 270 -16.08 -11.77 9.77
C PRO A 270 -16.80 -10.41 9.82
N THR A 271 -16.29 -9.48 9.01
CA THR A 271 -16.92 -8.16 8.77
C THR A 271 -18.10 -8.28 7.79
N PRO A 272 -18.94 -7.24 7.64
CA PRO A 272 -19.95 -7.22 6.60
C PRO A 272 -19.39 -7.44 5.19
N LEU A 273 -18.26 -6.79 4.86
CA LEU A 273 -17.58 -6.96 3.57
C LEU A 273 -17.15 -8.42 3.36
N SER A 274 -16.53 -9.05 4.37
CA SER A 274 -16.07 -10.43 4.25
C SER A 274 -17.23 -11.42 4.02
N ARG A 275 -18.36 -11.21 4.68
CA ARG A 275 -19.56 -12.05 4.48
C ARG A 275 -20.10 -11.99 3.05
N ASP A 276 -19.90 -10.85 2.39
CA ASP A 276 -20.42 -10.61 1.05
C ASP A 276 -19.49 -11.17 -0.04
N ILE A 277 -18.20 -10.94 0.05
CA ILE A 277 -17.26 -11.24 -1.04
C ILE A 277 -16.33 -12.44 -0.81
N PHE A 278 -16.20 -12.94 0.43
CA PHE A 278 -15.29 -14.04 0.77
C PHE A 278 -16.00 -15.40 0.76
N SER A 279 -15.31 -16.43 0.27
CA SER A 279 -15.78 -17.82 0.31
C SER A 279 -14.68 -18.79 0.75
N LEU A 280 -14.76 -19.26 1.98
CA LEU A 280 -13.84 -20.26 2.51
C LEU A 280 -13.82 -21.55 1.65
N ARG A 281 -14.98 -22.00 1.17
CA ARG A 281 -15.07 -23.18 0.30
C ARG A 281 -14.25 -23.01 -0.98
N LYS A 282 -14.38 -21.87 -1.64
CA LYS A 282 -13.62 -21.57 -2.87
C LYS A 282 -12.11 -21.49 -2.57
N LEU A 283 -11.73 -20.85 -1.47
CA LEU A 283 -10.34 -20.71 -1.05
C LEU A 283 -9.72 -22.08 -0.77
N VAL A 284 -10.37 -22.91 0.04
CA VAL A 284 -9.91 -24.27 0.37
C VAL A 284 -9.83 -25.13 -0.90
N ALA A 285 -10.86 -25.14 -1.74
CA ALA A 285 -10.85 -25.92 -2.98
C ALA A 285 -9.66 -25.56 -3.88
N ARG A 286 -9.27 -24.30 -3.90
CA ARG A 286 -8.19 -23.81 -4.75
C ARG A 286 -6.79 -24.07 -4.20
N TYR A 287 -6.59 -23.91 -2.89
CA TYR A 287 -5.25 -23.85 -2.28
C TYR A 287 -4.93 -25.00 -1.33
N TRP A 288 -5.88 -25.96 -1.13
CA TRP A 288 -5.66 -27.07 -0.18
C TRP A 288 -4.39 -27.90 -0.48
N ASN A 289 -4.02 -28.02 -1.74
CA ASN A 289 -2.81 -28.78 -2.13
C ASN A 289 -1.49 -28.03 -1.80
N MET A 290 -1.53 -26.75 -1.43
CA MET A 290 -0.35 -26.00 -1.03
C MET A 290 0.00 -26.26 0.43
N PRO A 291 1.23 -26.73 0.75
CA PRO A 291 1.64 -27.00 2.13
C PRO A 291 1.59 -25.75 3.03
N THR A 292 1.99 -24.60 2.50
CA THR A 292 1.96 -23.30 3.19
C THR A 292 0.54 -22.89 3.59
N PHE A 293 -0.45 -23.11 2.71
CA PHE A 293 -1.86 -22.85 3.01
C PHE A 293 -2.36 -23.75 4.16
N ARG A 294 -2.09 -25.06 4.11
CA ARG A 294 -2.50 -25.98 5.18
C ARG A 294 -1.85 -25.62 6.52
N LYS A 295 -0.55 -25.27 6.50
CA LYS A 295 0.16 -24.81 7.70
C LYS A 295 -0.49 -23.56 8.27
N MET A 296 -0.82 -22.57 7.44
CA MET A 296 -1.52 -21.35 7.86
C MET A 296 -2.86 -21.67 8.52
N CYS A 297 -3.69 -22.52 7.91
CA CYS A 297 -4.98 -22.94 8.49
C CYS A 297 -4.79 -23.56 9.88
N TRP A 298 -3.79 -24.43 10.03
CA TRP A 298 -3.48 -25.08 11.29
C TRP A 298 -3.05 -24.09 12.39
N VAL A 299 -2.18 -23.14 12.04
CA VAL A 299 -1.74 -22.07 12.95
C VAL A 299 -2.92 -21.18 13.37
N ALA A 300 -3.78 -20.79 12.44
CA ALA A 300 -4.97 -19.99 12.72
C ALA A 300 -5.93 -20.67 13.70
N ILE A 301 -6.15 -21.99 13.56
CA ILE A 301 -6.96 -22.79 14.48
C ILE A 301 -6.31 -22.83 15.86
N LYS A 302 -5.00 -23.07 15.96
CA LYS A 302 -4.28 -23.06 17.23
C LYS A 302 -4.40 -21.72 17.95
N LEU A 303 -4.23 -20.61 17.24
CA LEU A 303 -4.39 -19.27 17.80
C LEU A 303 -5.80 -19.06 18.37
N GLN A 304 -6.83 -19.54 17.69
CA GLN A 304 -8.22 -19.45 18.18
C GLN A 304 -8.45 -20.27 19.45
N LEU A 305 -7.92 -21.50 19.49
CA LEU A 305 -8.05 -22.38 20.65
C LEU A 305 -7.30 -21.84 21.88
N SER A 306 -6.11 -21.28 21.69
CA SER A 306 -5.33 -20.70 22.80
C SER A 306 -6.03 -19.52 23.45
N GLU A 307 -6.65 -18.62 22.67
CA GLU A 307 -7.42 -17.50 23.24
C GLU A 307 -8.69 -17.95 23.97
N SER A 308 -9.41 -18.93 23.42
CA SER A 308 -10.58 -19.48 24.09
C SER A 308 -10.25 -20.12 25.43
N TRP A 309 -9.06 -20.70 25.55
CA TRP A 309 -8.54 -21.30 26.78
C TRP A 309 -8.16 -20.24 27.82
N ILE A 310 -7.43 -19.19 27.39
CA ILE A 310 -7.03 -18.06 28.25
C ILE A 310 -8.28 -17.34 28.79
N GLY A 311 -9.23 -17.00 27.92
CA GLY A 311 -10.48 -16.36 28.33
C GLY A 311 -11.39 -17.25 29.21
N SER A 312 -11.22 -18.57 29.17
CA SER A 312 -11.92 -19.50 30.06
C SER A 312 -11.24 -19.57 31.45
N LEU A 313 -9.90 -19.51 31.50
CA LEU A 313 -9.11 -19.42 32.72
C LEU A 313 -9.35 -18.11 33.45
N GLU A 314 -9.34 -16.97 32.75
CA GLU A 314 -9.63 -15.66 33.37
C GLU A 314 -11.04 -15.61 34.01
N ARG A 315 -12.04 -16.17 33.31
CA ARG A 315 -13.41 -16.28 33.86
C ARG A 315 -13.51 -17.24 35.04
N ALA A 316 -12.64 -18.24 35.13
CA ALA A 316 -12.58 -19.20 36.24
C ALA A 316 -11.85 -18.62 37.47
N ILE A 317 -10.89 -17.73 37.23
CA ILE A 317 -10.12 -17.05 38.32
C ILE A 317 -10.91 -15.87 38.92
N LEU A 318 -11.80 -15.24 38.13
CA LEU A 318 -12.62 -14.11 38.53
C LEU A 318 -13.97 -14.53 39.17
N LYS A 319 -14.26 -15.82 39.30
CA LYS A 319 -15.35 -16.43 40.09
C LYS A 319 -14.80 -17.02 41.37
#